data_468bce47ed0cfc36ccb4eb15bb028702
#
_entry.id   468bce47ed0cfc36ccb4eb15bb028702
#
_cell.length_a   1.000
_cell.length_b   1.000
_cell.length_c   1.000
_cell.angle_alpha   90.00
_cell.angle_beta   90.00
_cell.angle_gamma   90.00
#
_symmetry.space_group_name_H-M   'P 1'
#
loop_
_entity.id
_entity.type
_entity.pdbx_description
1 polymer ?
#
loop_
_entity_poly.entity_id
_entity_poly.type
_entity_poly.pdbx_seq_one_letter_code
_entity_poly.pdbx_strand_id
1 'polypeptide(L)'
;MSPSTPLPKAAVLQYTARGSQEETLPIAEALITAAAEAGAKIICLPECANFLAADKASLKAKAEDEANSPSLALFTRLAKKHQIILSAGSLMMAGDQKKNGDDRLANRSFLIDETGKIAARYDKIHMFDADVGDGKAYRESDHFCPGTKIVDVQTSIGHIGLSVCYDVRFAQLYRQLAKKGAEMLTIPAAFTRTSGQAHWHILQRARAIETGCFVLASAQIGTHDDGRQTYGHSLIINPWGEVLADAGTMEEGFVIAEIDITEVAAARQKIRNLQHEPAYR
;
A
#
# COMPACT_ATOMS: atom_id res chain seq x y z
N MET A 1 -36.15 -12.50 -10.10
CA MET A 1 -34.85 -12.34 -9.42
C MET A 1 -34.42 -10.92 -9.67
N SER A 2 -34.26 -10.10 -8.61
CA SER A 2 -33.70 -8.74 -8.76
C SER A 2 -32.27 -8.88 -9.27
N PRO A 3 -31.81 -8.04 -10.19
CA PRO A 3 -30.42 -8.06 -10.62
C PRO A 3 -29.53 -7.82 -9.39
N SER A 4 -28.57 -8.72 -9.14
CA SER A 4 -27.59 -8.54 -8.08
C SER A 4 -26.81 -7.27 -8.37
N THR A 5 -26.64 -6.40 -7.37
CA THR A 5 -25.75 -5.24 -7.50
C THR A 5 -24.35 -5.73 -7.90
N PRO A 6 -23.73 -5.18 -8.94
CA PRO A 6 -22.39 -5.62 -9.34
C PRO A 6 -21.40 -5.42 -8.19
N LEU A 7 -20.50 -6.40 -8.01
CA LEU A 7 -19.47 -6.33 -6.99
C LEU A 7 -18.50 -5.16 -7.23
N PRO A 8 -18.05 -4.47 -6.19
CA PRO A 8 -17.03 -3.46 -6.34
C PRO A 8 -15.72 -4.07 -6.85
N LYS A 9 -15.01 -3.35 -7.72
CA LYS A 9 -13.72 -3.75 -8.24
C LYS A 9 -12.59 -3.00 -7.52
N ALA A 10 -11.52 -3.72 -7.20
CA ALA A 10 -10.26 -3.14 -6.73
C ALA A 10 -9.22 -3.17 -7.84
N ALA A 11 -8.43 -2.11 -7.96
CA ALA A 11 -7.25 -2.07 -8.82
C ALA A 11 -5.99 -1.82 -7.99
N VAL A 12 -4.91 -2.51 -8.32
CA VAL A 12 -3.58 -2.28 -7.77
C VAL A 12 -2.65 -1.86 -8.89
N LEU A 13 -2.05 -0.67 -8.73
CA LEU A 13 -1.16 -0.09 -9.74
C LEU A 13 0.26 -0.65 -9.58
N GLN A 14 0.98 -0.69 -10.70
CA GLN A 14 2.39 -1.04 -10.77
C GLN A 14 3.10 -0.06 -11.69
N TYR A 15 4.16 0.57 -11.22
CA TYR A 15 4.98 1.47 -12.03
C TYR A 15 6.37 1.67 -11.40
N THR A 16 7.26 2.32 -12.14
CA THR A 16 8.58 2.74 -11.66
C THR A 16 8.52 4.21 -11.27
N ALA A 17 8.53 4.51 -9.97
CA ALA A 17 8.67 5.89 -9.50
C ALA A 17 10.04 6.44 -9.93
N ARG A 18 10.03 7.64 -10.50
CA ARG A 18 11.21 8.39 -10.93
C ARG A 18 11.79 9.19 -9.75
N GLY A 19 12.91 9.85 -9.98
CA GLY A 19 13.61 10.64 -8.96
C GLY A 19 12.92 11.94 -8.55
N SER A 20 11.76 12.29 -9.16
CA SER A 20 11.00 13.49 -8.84
C SER A 20 9.48 13.32 -8.98
N GLN A 21 8.73 14.21 -8.33
CA GLN A 21 7.28 14.28 -8.44
C GLN A 21 6.85 14.66 -9.87
N GLU A 22 7.55 15.59 -10.49
CA GLU A 22 7.26 16.09 -11.83
C GLU A 22 7.27 14.97 -12.87
N GLU A 23 8.14 13.98 -12.67
CA GLU A 23 8.25 12.82 -13.59
C GLU A 23 7.31 11.68 -13.20
N THR A 24 7.04 11.49 -11.89
CA THR A 24 6.26 10.34 -11.39
C THR A 24 4.77 10.60 -11.43
N LEU A 25 4.30 11.80 -11.03
CA LEU A 25 2.86 12.07 -10.90
C LEU A 25 2.08 11.95 -12.20
N PRO A 26 2.60 12.32 -13.40
CA PRO A 26 1.89 12.08 -14.65
C PRO A 26 1.63 10.59 -14.92
N ILE A 27 2.55 9.70 -14.56
CA ILE A 27 2.38 8.23 -14.69
C ILE A 27 1.26 7.77 -13.75
N ALA A 28 1.30 8.20 -12.49
CA ALA A 28 0.27 7.86 -11.51
C ALA A 28 -1.11 8.38 -11.92
N GLU A 29 -1.22 9.62 -12.42
CA GLU A 29 -2.48 10.21 -12.90
C GLU A 29 -3.08 9.42 -14.06
N ALA A 30 -2.26 9.04 -15.04
CA ALA A 30 -2.71 8.25 -16.20
C ALA A 30 -3.24 6.87 -15.77
N LEU A 31 -2.52 6.19 -14.88
CA LEU A 31 -2.91 4.86 -14.40
C LEU A 31 -4.14 4.90 -13.49
N ILE A 32 -4.27 5.90 -12.60
CA ILE A 32 -5.46 6.10 -11.78
C ILE A 32 -6.68 6.32 -12.68
N THR A 33 -6.54 7.19 -13.69
CA THR A 33 -7.63 7.50 -14.62
C THR A 33 -8.07 6.24 -15.37
N ALA A 34 -7.12 5.49 -15.94
CA ALA A 34 -7.42 4.26 -16.69
C ALA A 34 -8.08 3.18 -15.81
N ALA A 35 -7.59 2.99 -14.56
CA ALA A 35 -8.18 2.04 -13.62
C ALA A 35 -9.61 2.45 -13.20
N ALA A 36 -9.86 3.75 -13.01
CA ALA A 36 -11.21 4.27 -12.71
C ALA A 36 -12.16 4.06 -13.89
N GLU A 37 -11.71 4.31 -15.12
CA GLU A 37 -12.47 4.06 -16.35
C GLU A 37 -12.76 2.57 -16.57
N ALA A 38 -11.88 1.67 -16.09
CA ALA A 38 -12.11 0.23 -16.06
C ALA A 38 -13.11 -0.21 -14.97
N GLY A 39 -13.63 0.74 -14.18
CA GLY A 39 -14.69 0.53 -13.18
C GLY A 39 -14.18 0.21 -11.79
N ALA A 40 -12.91 0.45 -11.46
CA ALA A 40 -12.40 0.30 -10.11
C ALA A 40 -13.09 1.27 -9.14
N LYS A 41 -13.46 0.78 -7.96
CA LYS A 41 -14.04 1.57 -6.84
C LYS A 41 -13.01 1.87 -5.77
N ILE A 42 -11.98 1.05 -5.66
CA ILE A 42 -10.77 1.33 -4.90
C ILE A 42 -9.55 1.14 -5.78
N ILE A 43 -8.63 2.09 -5.71
CA ILE A 43 -7.36 2.06 -6.44
C ILE A 43 -6.23 2.21 -5.44
N CYS A 44 -5.24 1.30 -5.49
CA CYS A 44 -4.07 1.33 -4.61
C CYS A 44 -2.82 1.63 -5.41
N LEU A 45 -2.00 2.57 -4.91
CA LEU A 45 -0.70 2.95 -5.45
C LEU A 45 0.42 2.24 -4.66
N PRO A 46 1.63 2.09 -5.24
CA PRO A 46 2.77 1.49 -4.55
C PRO A 46 3.37 2.40 -3.46
N GLU A 47 4.31 1.88 -2.68
CA GLU A 47 5.17 2.68 -1.78
C GLU A 47 6.03 3.65 -2.59
N CYS A 48 6.36 4.82 -2.03
CA CYS A 48 7.06 5.90 -2.72
C CYS A 48 6.29 6.38 -3.97
N ALA A 49 4.97 6.49 -3.86
CA ALA A 49 4.09 6.76 -5.00
C ALA A 49 4.34 8.12 -5.66
N ASN A 50 4.97 9.05 -4.94
CA ASN A 50 5.27 10.39 -5.45
C ASN A 50 6.68 10.52 -6.07
N PHE A 51 7.68 9.83 -5.53
CA PHE A 51 9.02 9.74 -6.10
C PHE A 51 9.88 8.75 -5.31
N LEU A 52 10.94 8.24 -5.93
CA LEU A 52 11.99 7.46 -5.28
C LEU A 52 13.33 8.14 -5.56
N ALA A 53 13.85 8.83 -4.54
CA ALA A 53 15.04 9.67 -4.67
C ALA A 53 16.31 8.87 -4.93
N ALA A 54 17.21 9.41 -5.74
CA ALA A 54 18.52 8.80 -6.04
C ALA A 54 19.46 8.81 -4.82
N ASP A 55 19.31 9.79 -3.93
CA ASP A 55 20.16 9.99 -2.76
C ASP A 55 19.45 10.70 -1.61
N LYS A 56 20.11 10.75 -0.43
CA LYS A 56 19.58 11.37 0.79
C LYS A 56 19.31 12.86 0.65
N ALA A 57 20.15 13.60 -0.07
CA ALA A 57 19.99 15.05 -0.22
C ALA A 57 18.75 15.34 -1.06
N SER A 58 18.58 14.63 -2.18
CA SER A 58 17.40 14.70 -3.04
C SER A 58 16.13 14.29 -2.29
N LEU A 59 16.21 13.25 -1.46
CA LEU A 59 15.08 12.80 -0.65
C LEU A 59 14.58 13.92 0.28
N LYS A 60 15.50 14.55 1.04
CA LYS A 60 15.13 15.66 1.95
C LYS A 60 14.63 16.91 1.22
N ALA A 61 15.25 17.25 0.08
CA ALA A 61 14.88 18.42 -0.68
C ALA A 61 13.49 18.32 -1.33
N LYS A 62 13.07 17.09 -1.69
CA LYS A 62 11.82 16.82 -2.41
C LYS A 62 10.69 16.31 -1.51
N ALA A 63 10.97 16.03 -0.23
CA ALA A 63 9.94 15.60 0.71
C ALA A 63 8.86 16.67 0.86
N GLU A 64 7.60 16.24 0.77
CA GLU A 64 6.46 17.15 0.71
C GLU A 64 5.97 17.52 2.10
N ASP A 65 5.55 18.78 2.27
CA ASP A 65 4.73 19.19 3.41
C ASP A 65 3.26 18.90 3.12
N GLU A 66 2.55 18.30 4.09
CA GLU A 66 1.16 17.85 3.87
C GLU A 66 0.22 19.00 3.45
N ALA A 67 0.42 20.19 3.99
CA ALA A 67 -0.44 21.33 3.70
C ALA A 67 -0.28 21.87 2.26
N ASN A 68 0.90 21.62 1.65
CA ASN A 68 1.25 22.12 0.32
C ASN A 68 1.67 21.01 -0.65
N SER A 69 1.28 19.77 -0.38
CA SER A 69 1.67 18.59 -1.16
C SER A 69 1.03 18.58 -2.54
N PRO A 70 1.81 18.66 -3.64
CA PRO A 70 1.30 18.53 -5.00
C PRO A 70 0.73 17.11 -5.24
N SER A 71 1.32 16.08 -4.61
CA SER A 71 0.83 14.70 -4.71
C SER A 71 -0.55 14.56 -4.08
N LEU A 72 -0.76 15.08 -2.87
CA LEU A 72 -2.07 15.04 -2.22
C LEU A 72 -3.12 15.88 -2.96
N ALA A 73 -2.74 17.05 -3.49
CA ALA A 73 -3.62 17.88 -4.31
C ALA A 73 -4.09 17.12 -5.56
N LEU A 74 -3.18 16.41 -6.23
CA LEU A 74 -3.52 15.56 -7.39
C LEU A 74 -4.44 14.41 -6.98
N PHE A 75 -4.07 13.64 -5.96
CA PHE A 75 -4.77 12.42 -5.58
C PHE A 75 -6.17 12.70 -5.01
N THR A 76 -6.34 13.76 -4.21
CA THR A 76 -7.65 14.18 -3.70
C THR A 76 -8.56 14.66 -4.85
N ARG A 77 -8.00 15.37 -5.83
CA ARG A 77 -8.73 15.79 -7.03
C ARG A 77 -9.19 14.58 -7.85
N LEU A 78 -8.32 13.58 -8.07
CA LEU A 78 -8.66 12.38 -8.84
C LEU A 78 -9.67 11.49 -8.11
N ALA A 79 -9.52 11.29 -6.80
CA ALA A 79 -10.48 10.54 -5.99
C ALA A 79 -11.89 11.14 -6.11
N LYS A 80 -12.01 12.46 -5.96
CA LYS A 80 -13.27 13.20 -6.12
C LYS A 80 -13.80 13.12 -7.54
N LYS A 81 -12.95 13.37 -8.55
CA LYS A 81 -13.34 13.38 -9.97
C LYS A 81 -13.96 12.06 -10.41
N HIS A 82 -13.34 10.95 -10.02
CA HIS A 82 -13.73 9.62 -10.44
C HIS A 82 -14.65 8.91 -9.43
N GLN A 83 -14.95 9.52 -8.28
CA GLN A 83 -15.74 8.95 -7.18
C GLN A 83 -15.21 7.56 -6.76
N ILE A 84 -13.91 7.50 -6.45
CA ILE A 84 -13.18 6.31 -6.04
C ILE A 84 -12.54 6.50 -4.67
N ILE A 85 -12.35 5.40 -3.95
CA ILE A 85 -11.45 5.35 -2.81
C ILE A 85 -10.04 5.22 -3.36
N LEU A 86 -9.12 6.07 -2.90
CA LEU A 86 -7.73 6.03 -3.33
C LEU A 86 -6.80 5.78 -2.14
N SER A 87 -6.16 4.61 -2.11
CA SER A 87 -5.00 4.37 -1.26
C SER A 87 -3.77 4.92 -1.98
N ALA A 88 -3.26 6.06 -1.51
CA ALA A 88 -2.14 6.77 -2.15
C ALA A 88 -0.78 6.05 -1.99
N GLY A 89 -0.81 4.75 -1.67
CA GLY A 89 0.40 3.98 -1.41
C GLY A 89 1.13 4.53 -0.19
N SER A 90 2.32 5.07 -0.39
CA SER A 90 2.93 5.97 0.58
C SER A 90 3.67 7.11 -0.13
N LEU A 91 3.78 8.23 0.57
CA LEU A 91 4.44 9.44 0.12
C LEU A 91 5.61 9.75 1.04
N MET A 92 6.65 10.34 0.46
CA MET A 92 7.81 10.84 1.21
C MET A 92 7.47 12.23 1.75
N MET A 93 7.10 12.28 3.03
CA MET A 93 6.59 13.49 3.67
C MET A 93 7.59 14.10 4.64
N ALA A 94 7.55 15.42 4.80
CA ALA A 94 8.24 16.09 5.89
C ALA A 94 7.72 15.55 7.23
N GLY A 95 8.63 15.16 8.12
CA GLY A 95 8.25 14.57 9.41
C GLY A 95 7.63 15.61 10.37
N ASP A 96 6.65 15.18 11.15
CA ASP A 96 5.99 16.02 12.18
C ASP A 96 6.93 16.32 13.37
N GLN A 97 8.07 15.61 13.45
CA GLN A 97 9.04 15.68 14.55
C GLN A 97 10.03 16.85 14.45
N LYS A 98 9.98 17.65 13.36
CA LYS A 98 10.84 18.85 13.22
C LYS A 98 10.80 19.77 14.45
N LYS A 99 9.67 19.81 15.14
CA LYS A 99 9.49 20.59 16.36
C LYS A 99 10.32 20.10 17.55
N ASN A 100 10.78 18.84 17.52
CA ASN A 100 11.53 18.18 18.59
C ASN A 100 13.03 17.99 18.23
N GLY A 101 13.51 18.60 17.13
CA GLY A 101 14.91 18.47 16.68
C GLY A 101 15.22 17.22 15.86
N ASP A 102 14.24 16.35 15.61
CA ASP A 102 14.39 15.22 14.69
C ASP A 102 13.98 15.67 13.27
N ASP A 103 14.94 15.67 12.35
CA ASP A 103 14.76 16.12 10.97
C ASP A 103 14.46 14.96 9.99
N ARG A 104 14.20 13.76 10.50
CA ARG A 104 13.81 12.61 9.70
C ARG A 104 12.40 12.81 9.13
N LEU A 105 12.18 12.15 8.00
CA LEU A 105 10.96 12.20 7.23
C LEU A 105 9.93 11.19 7.74
N ALA A 106 8.73 11.22 7.17
CA ALA A 106 7.70 10.19 7.34
C ALA A 106 7.45 9.48 6.00
N ASN A 107 7.49 8.14 6.03
CA ASN A 107 6.97 7.30 4.96
C ASN A 107 5.48 7.09 5.25
N ARG A 108 4.62 7.99 4.72
CA ARG A 108 3.21 8.13 5.13
C ARG A 108 2.25 7.69 4.04
N SER A 109 1.39 6.73 4.38
CA SER A 109 0.25 6.32 3.56
C SER A 109 -0.97 7.18 3.85
N PHE A 110 -1.77 7.45 2.81
CA PHE A 110 -3.04 8.16 2.92
C PHE A 110 -4.15 7.33 2.29
N LEU A 111 -5.30 7.28 2.96
CA LEU A 111 -6.54 6.82 2.34
C LEU A 111 -7.43 8.04 2.09
N ILE A 112 -7.86 8.20 0.84
CA ILE A 112 -8.69 9.31 0.39
C ILE A 112 -10.04 8.73 -0.03
N ASP A 113 -11.14 9.31 0.46
CA ASP A 113 -12.48 8.88 0.16
C ASP A 113 -12.99 9.41 -1.20
N GLU A 114 -14.16 8.96 -1.62
CA GLU A 114 -14.79 9.31 -2.89
C GLU A 114 -15.15 10.80 -3.01
N THR A 115 -15.16 11.52 -1.89
CA THR A 115 -15.39 12.98 -1.87
C THR A 115 -14.10 13.77 -2.03
N GLY A 116 -12.95 13.08 -2.04
CA GLY A 116 -11.61 13.68 -2.07
C GLY A 116 -11.10 14.10 -0.69
N LYS A 117 -11.71 13.65 0.41
CA LYS A 117 -11.22 13.92 1.77
C LYS A 117 -10.22 12.84 2.19
N ILE A 118 -9.20 13.24 2.93
CA ILE A 118 -8.27 12.31 3.56
C ILE A 118 -8.98 11.67 4.74
N ALA A 119 -9.37 10.40 4.58
CA ALA A 119 -10.06 9.60 5.59
C ALA A 119 -9.09 9.04 6.65
N ALA A 120 -7.87 8.69 6.26
CA ALA A 120 -6.86 8.15 7.19
C ALA A 120 -5.43 8.51 6.77
N ARG A 121 -4.52 8.50 7.76
CA ARG A 121 -3.06 8.65 7.63
C ARG A 121 -2.38 7.55 8.42
N TYR A 122 -1.41 6.89 7.82
CA TYR A 122 -0.63 5.84 8.46
C TYR A 122 0.85 6.06 8.20
N ASP A 123 1.64 6.23 9.24
CA ASP A 123 3.09 6.25 9.15
C ASP A 123 3.62 4.82 9.28
N LYS A 124 4.43 4.39 8.33
CA LYS A 124 5.09 3.08 8.34
C LYS A 124 5.72 2.81 9.71
N ILE A 125 5.39 1.67 10.31
CA ILE A 125 5.85 1.33 11.67
C ILE A 125 7.23 0.68 11.61
N HIS A 126 7.44 -0.27 10.70
CA HIS A 126 8.67 -1.06 10.67
C HIS A 126 9.59 -0.58 9.56
N MET A 127 10.75 -0.05 9.97
CA MET A 127 11.77 0.46 9.07
C MET A 127 12.60 -0.67 8.46
N PHE A 128 12.87 -0.58 7.16
CA PHE A 128 13.65 -1.59 6.43
C PHE A 128 15.15 -1.38 6.63
N ASP A 129 15.65 -1.89 7.76
CA ASP A 129 17.08 -1.95 8.07
C ASP A 129 17.54 -3.39 7.81
N ALA A 130 18.09 -3.65 6.62
CA ALA A 130 18.38 -4.98 6.16
C ALA A 130 19.58 -5.04 5.21
N ASP A 131 20.21 -6.20 5.14
CA ASP A 131 21.09 -6.63 4.07
C ASP A 131 20.46 -7.86 3.43
N VAL A 132 20.10 -7.75 2.16
CA VAL A 132 19.40 -8.82 1.44
C VAL A 132 20.30 -9.54 0.43
N GLY A 133 21.61 -9.27 0.47
CA GLY A 133 22.60 -9.89 -0.40
C GLY A 133 22.59 -9.36 -1.84
N ASP A 134 22.04 -8.18 -2.09
CA ASP A 134 22.04 -7.50 -3.39
C ASP A 134 23.18 -6.47 -3.54
N GLY A 135 24.12 -6.47 -2.59
CA GLY A 135 25.25 -5.54 -2.55
C GLY A 135 24.91 -4.17 -1.93
N LYS A 136 23.71 -3.98 -1.41
CA LYS A 136 23.27 -2.75 -0.74
C LYS A 136 22.92 -3.01 0.72
N ALA A 137 23.35 -2.11 1.60
CA ALA A 137 22.92 -2.07 2.99
C ALA A 137 21.78 -1.04 3.12
N TYR A 138 20.59 -1.50 3.43
CA TYR A 138 19.42 -0.65 3.64
C TYR A 138 19.39 -0.18 5.09
N ARG A 139 19.17 1.11 5.30
CA ARG A 139 19.05 1.76 6.63
C ARG A 139 17.95 2.81 6.56
N GLU A 140 16.70 2.35 6.47
CA GLU A 140 15.54 3.24 6.33
C GLU A 140 15.35 4.11 7.58
N SER A 141 15.68 3.57 8.76
CA SER A 141 15.60 4.30 10.04
C SER A 141 16.53 5.52 10.13
N ASP A 142 17.59 5.59 9.30
CA ASP A 142 18.45 6.78 9.24
C ASP A 142 17.75 7.99 8.62
N HIS A 143 16.65 7.76 7.89
CA HIS A 143 15.96 8.77 7.09
C HIS A 143 14.54 9.02 7.51
N PHE A 144 13.87 8.00 8.05
CA PHE A 144 12.45 8.03 8.38
C PHE A 144 12.19 7.73 9.86
N CYS A 145 11.26 8.48 10.45
CA CYS A 145 10.73 8.19 11.76
C CYS A 145 9.69 7.07 11.67
N PRO A 146 9.77 6.03 12.53
CA PRO A 146 8.73 5.02 12.58
C PRO A 146 7.42 5.58 13.13
N GLY A 147 6.30 5.13 12.54
CA GLY A 147 4.98 5.31 13.12
C GLY A 147 4.79 4.46 14.39
N THR A 148 3.74 4.77 15.15
CA THR A 148 3.42 4.06 16.40
C THR A 148 1.96 3.62 16.49
N LYS A 149 1.15 3.94 15.48
CA LYS A 149 -0.31 3.73 15.51
C LYS A 149 -0.73 2.73 14.45
N ILE A 150 -1.53 1.76 14.84
CA ILE A 150 -2.30 0.89 13.94
C ILE A 150 -3.48 1.70 13.42
N VAL A 151 -3.66 1.74 12.11
CA VAL A 151 -4.71 2.54 11.46
C VAL A 151 -5.60 1.66 10.60
N ASP A 152 -6.88 1.77 10.82
CA ASP A 152 -7.94 1.14 10.08
C ASP A 152 -9.09 2.14 9.89
N VAL A 153 -9.87 1.97 8.83
CA VAL A 153 -10.93 2.91 8.49
C VAL A 153 -12.10 2.22 7.80
N GLN A 154 -13.32 2.56 8.22
CA GLN A 154 -14.54 2.11 7.54
C GLN A 154 -14.76 2.95 6.28
N THR A 155 -15.07 2.28 5.17
CA THR A 155 -15.37 2.90 3.88
C THR A 155 -16.70 2.40 3.33
N SER A 156 -17.13 2.94 2.19
CA SER A 156 -18.34 2.50 1.49
C SER A 156 -18.30 1.07 0.95
N ILE A 157 -17.09 0.49 0.79
CA ILE A 157 -16.89 -0.86 0.22
C ILE A 157 -16.35 -1.86 1.23
N GLY A 158 -16.18 -1.49 2.50
CA GLY A 158 -15.69 -2.36 3.57
C GLY A 158 -14.67 -1.66 4.46
N HIS A 159 -14.16 -2.38 5.45
CA HIS A 159 -13.22 -1.90 6.45
C HIS A 159 -11.78 -2.18 6.00
N ILE A 160 -10.96 -1.13 5.90
CA ILE A 160 -9.61 -1.20 5.34
C ILE A 160 -8.57 -1.01 6.44
N GLY A 161 -7.61 -1.92 6.54
CA GLY A 161 -6.41 -1.81 7.37
C GLY A 161 -5.22 -1.32 6.55
N LEU A 162 -4.46 -0.36 7.09
CA LEU A 162 -3.32 0.24 6.40
C LEU A 162 -1.99 -0.35 6.91
N SER A 163 -1.07 -0.56 5.98
CA SER A 163 0.32 -0.93 6.24
C SER A 163 1.21 -0.45 5.09
N VAL A 164 2.54 -0.56 5.22
CA VAL A 164 3.49 -0.23 4.15
C VAL A 164 4.65 -1.23 4.11
N CYS A 165 4.81 -1.92 2.99
CA CYS A 165 5.99 -2.68 2.56
C CYS A 165 6.57 -3.65 3.62
N TYR A 166 7.62 -3.23 4.32
CA TYR A 166 8.32 -4.06 5.31
C TYR A 166 7.41 -4.52 6.45
N ASP A 167 6.33 -3.78 6.73
CA ASP A 167 5.29 -4.18 7.68
C ASP A 167 4.76 -5.59 7.39
N VAL A 168 4.76 -6.03 6.12
CA VAL A 168 4.27 -7.37 5.73
C VAL A 168 4.97 -8.51 6.46
N ARG A 169 6.18 -8.31 6.98
CA ARG A 169 6.92 -9.32 7.74
C ARG A 169 6.44 -9.47 9.18
N PHE A 170 5.62 -8.56 9.68
CA PHE A 170 5.18 -8.48 11.08
C PHE A 170 3.72 -8.90 11.21
N ALA A 171 3.48 -10.21 11.29
CA ALA A 171 2.15 -10.83 11.34
C ALA A 171 1.22 -10.23 12.41
N GLN A 172 1.78 -9.78 13.53
CA GLN A 172 1.02 -9.21 14.64
C GLN A 172 0.27 -7.93 14.24
N LEU A 173 0.86 -7.07 13.38
CA LEU A 173 0.19 -5.87 12.88
C LEU A 173 -1.10 -6.25 12.14
N TYR A 174 -1.03 -7.19 11.22
CA TYR A 174 -2.16 -7.64 10.41
C TYR A 174 -3.22 -8.35 11.25
N ARG A 175 -2.78 -9.14 12.23
CA ARG A 175 -3.68 -9.77 13.17
C ARG A 175 -4.46 -8.73 13.99
N GLN A 176 -3.81 -7.65 14.45
CA GLN A 176 -4.47 -6.56 15.15
C GLN A 176 -5.46 -5.82 14.24
N LEU A 177 -5.10 -5.53 13.00
CA LEU A 177 -6.00 -4.94 12.01
C LEU A 177 -7.25 -5.81 11.81
N ALA A 178 -7.07 -7.13 11.60
CA ALA A 178 -8.19 -8.05 11.44
C ALA A 178 -9.09 -8.13 12.69
N LYS A 179 -8.52 -8.10 13.91
CA LYS A 179 -9.26 -8.05 15.17
C LYS A 179 -10.03 -6.74 15.36
N LYS A 180 -9.56 -5.64 14.79
CA LYS A 180 -10.27 -4.36 14.74
C LYS A 180 -11.39 -4.32 13.70
N GLY A 181 -11.52 -5.37 12.89
CA GLY A 181 -12.58 -5.51 11.90
C GLY A 181 -12.14 -5.33 10.45
N ALA A 182 -10.86 -5.09 10.17
CA ALA A 182 -10.41 -4.94 8.79
C ALA A 182 -10.81 -6.15 7.95
N GLU A 183 -11.31 -5.89 6.76
CA GLU A 183 -11.75 -6.85 5.75
C GLU A 183 -10.85 -6.85 4.53
N MET A 184 -10.18 -5.71 4.28
CA MET A 184 -9.16 -5.51 3.26
C MET A 184 -7.90 -4.95 3.90
N LEU A 185 -6.75 -5.33 3.39
CA LEU A 185 -5.42 -4.89 3.82
C LEU A 185 -4.72 -4.24 2.64
N THR A 186 -4.31 -2.98 2.75
CA THR A 186 -3.46 -2.33 1.75
C THR A 186 -2.01 -2.51 2.11
N ILE A 187 -1.19 -3.00 1.16
CA ILE A 187 0.23 -3.28 1.35
C ILE A 187 1.04 -2.69 0.18
N PRO A 188 1.12 -1.36 0.08
CA PRO A 188 1.97 -0.72 -0.90
C PRO A 188 3.45 -1.06 -0.64
N ALA A 189 4.24 -1.29 -1.68
CA ALA A 189 5.62 -1.72 -1.52
C ALA A 189 6.57 -1.24 -2.62
N ALA A 190 7.84 -1.04 -2.23
CA ALA A 190 9.01 -0.97 -3.09
C ALA A 190 9.96 -2.14 -2.76
N PHE A 191 9.45 -3.36 -2.86
CA PHE A 191 10.11 -4.58 -2.41
C PHE A 191 11.31 -4.90 -3.29
N THR A 192 12.49 -5.13 -2.70
CA THR A 192 13.70 -5.44 -3.48
C THR A 192 13.51 -6.70 -4.32
N ARG A 193 14.08 -6.72 -5.52
CA ARG A 193 13.96 -7.87 -6.42
C ARG A 193 14.43 -9.17 -5.78
N THR A 194 15.58 -9.14 -5.09
CA THR A 194 16.16 -10.32 -4.45
C THR A 194 15.22 -10.92 -3.40
N SER A 195 14.75 -10.11 -2.45
CA SER A 195 13.84 -10.61 -1.42
C SER A 195 12.43 -10.86 -1.95
N GLY A 196 12.02 -10.15 -3.00
CA GLY A 196 10.73 -10.31 -3.65
C GLY A 196 10.56 -11.68 -4.27
N GLN A 197 11.54 -12.12 -5.05
CA GLN A 197 11.53 -13.46 -5.66
C GLN A 197 11.33 -14.58 -4.64
N ALA A 198 11.93 -14.45 -3.46
CA ALA A 198 11.87 -15.47 -2.43
C ALA A 198 10.62 -15.37 -1.53
N HIS A 199 10.12 -14.15 -1.26
CA HIS A 199 9.19 -13.93 -0.14
C HIS A 199 7.86 -13.30 -0.52
N TRP A 200 7.78 -12.50 -1.59
CA TRP A 200 6.65 -11.60 -1.84
C TRP A 200 5.30 -12.32 -1.87
N HIS A 201 5.10 -13.26 -2.78
CA HIS A 201 3.84 -14.01 -2.91
C HIS A 201 3.49 -14.79 -1.65
N ILE A 202 4.51 -15.41 -1.03
CA ILE A 202 4.30 -16.22 0.18
C ILE A 202 3.79 -15.35 1.32
N LEU A 203 4.42 -14.19 1.57
CA LEU A 203 4.04 -13.30 2.65
C LEU A 203 2.65 -12.68 2.40
N GLN A 204 2.36 -12.21 1.19
CA GLN A 204 1.07 -11.62 0.87
C GLN A 204 -0.07 -12.64 1.06
N ARG A 205 0.10 -13.84 0.55
CA ARG A 205 -0.87 -14.94 0.74
C ARG A 205 -1.01 -15.35 2.21
N ALA A 206 0.09 -15.39 2.95
CA ALA A 206 0.04 -15.69 4.39
C ALA A 206 -0.79 -14.63 5.13
N ARG A 207 -0.63 -13.33 4.83
CA ARG A 207 -1.44 -12.27 5.44
C ARG A 207 -2.93 -12.44 5.13
N ALA A 208 -3.29 -12.76 3.88
CA ALA A 208 -4.68 -13.04 3.53
C ALA A 208 -5.25 -14.23 4.32
N ILE A 209 -4.54 -15.35 4.34
CA ILE A 209 -4.99 -16.61 4.96
C ILE A 209 -5.14 -16.47 6.49
N GLU A 210 -4.14 -15.92 7.17
CA GLU A 210 -4.14 -15.85 8.65
C GLU A 210 -5.13 -14.82 9.21
N THR A 211 -5.52 -13.82 8.39
CA THR A 211 -6.45 -12.76 8.78
C THR A 211 -7.85 -12.95 8.22
N GLY A 212 -8.00 -13.79 7.18
CA GLY A 212 -9.23 -13.90 6.43
C GLY A 212 -9.63 -12.58 5.77
N CYS A 213 -8.66 -11.78 5.30
CA CYS A 213 -8.87 -10.50 4.63
C CYS A 213 -8.50 -10.61 3.14
N PHE A 214 -9.08 -9.72 2.32
CA PHE A 214 -8.47 -9.41 1.03
C PHE A 214 -7.14 -8.69 1.23
N VAL A 215 -6.18 -8.93 0.31
CA VAL A 215 -4.91 -8.21 0.25
C VAL A 215 -4.82 -7.46 -1.06
N LEU A 216 -4.59 -6.14 -0.98
CA LEU A 216 -4.39 -5.22 -2.09
C LEU A 216 -2.95 -4.72 -2.03
N ALA A 217 -2.04 -5.39 -2.74
CA ALA A 217 -0.61 -5.18 -2.66
C ALA A 217 -0.08 -4.55 -3.95
N SER A 218 0.02 -3.22 -3.98
CA SER A 218 0.61 -2.47 -5.09
C SER A 218 2.11 -2.37 -4.94
N ALA A 219 2.86 -2.62 -6.00
CA ALA A 219 4.31 -2.70 -5.94
C ALA A 219 5.00 -1.83 -7.01
N GLN A 220 6.11 -1.21 -6.63
CA GLN A 220 7.08 -0.65 -7.56
C GLN A 220 7.76 -1.77 -8.37
N ILE A 221 8.08 -1.49 -9.62
CA ILE A 221 8.79 -2.41 -10.55
C ILE A 221 9.96 -1.70 -11.20
N GLY A 222 10.96 -2.44 -11.64
CA GLY A 222 12.03 -1.96 -12.50
C GLY A 222 13.26 -1.50 -11.75
N THR A 223 14.07 -0.67 -12.42
CA THR A 223 15.30 -0.10 -11.88
C THR A 223 15.09 1.39 -11.64
N HIS A 224 15.33 1.82 -10.41
CA HIS A 224 15.17 3.22 -9.98
C HIS A 224 16.48 3.98 -10.09
N ASP A 225 16.41 5.33 -9.97
CA ASP A 225 17.55 6.23 -10.16
C ASP A 225 18.70 5.99 -9.17
N ASP A 226 18.44 5.42 -7.99
CA ASP A 226 19.46 4.98 -7.03
C ASP A 226 20.08 3.62 -7.39
N GLY A 227 19.71 3.02 -8.53
CA GLY A 227 20.13 1.70 -8.98
C GLY A 227 19.45 0.54 -8.23
N ARG A 228 18.46 0.80 -7.37
CA ARG A 228 17.64 -0.23 -6.72
C ARG A 228 16.76 -0.91 -7.77
N GLN A 229 16.68 -2.23 -7.65
CA GLN A 229 15.73 -3.02 -8.44
C GLN A 229 14.58 -3.50 -7.57
N THR A 230 13.35 -3.23 -8.00
CA THR A 230 12.14 -3.67 -7.33
C THR A 230 11.46 -4.81 -8.09
N TYR A 231 10.69 -5.61 -7.35
CA TYR A 231 10.22 -6.92 -7.79
C TYR A 231 8.97 -6.85 -8.69
N GLY A 232 8.11 -5.85 -8.49
CA GLY A 232 6.81 -5.80 -9.14
C GLY A 232 5.82 -6.78 -8.54
N HIS A 233 5.05 -7.47 -9.41
CA HIS A 233 4.01 -8.39 -9.01
C HIS A 233 3.00 -7.75 -8.06
N SER A 234 2.39 -6.63 -8.49
CA SER A 234 1.23 -6.08 -7.77
C SER A 234 0.11 -7.12 -7.72
N LEU A 235 -0.42 -7.40 -6.51
CA LEU A 235 -1.30 -8.55 -6.27
C LEU A 235 -2.65 -8.14 -5.69
N ILE A 236 -3.72 -8.82 -6.12
CA ILE A 236 -4.99 -8.88 -5.42
C ILE A 236 -5.21 -10.32 -4.96
N ILE A 237 -5.44 -10.54 -3.67
CA ILE A 237 -5.55 -11.87 -3.07
C ILE A 237 -6.83 -11.93 -2.25
N ASN A 238 -7.60 -13.01 -2.40
CA ASN A 238 -8.83 -13.20 -1.64
C ASN A 238 -8.56 -13.74 -0.20
N PRO A 239 -9.58 -13.75 0.69
CA PRO A 239 -9.44 -14.21 2.07
C PRO A 239 -9.00 -15.69 2.22
N TRP A 240 -9.11 -16.50 1.16
CA TRP A 240 -8.67 -17.90 1.13
C TRP A 240 -7.21 -18.06 0.68
N GLY A 241 -6.56 -16.94 0.28
CA GLY A 241 -5.17 -16.94 -0.18
C GLY A 241 -5.01 -17.22 -1.68
N GLU A 242 -6.10 -17.19 -2.47
CA GLU A 242 -6.02 -17.26 -3.92
C GLU A 242 -5.60 -15.92 -4.51
N VAL A 243 -4.68 -15.97 -5.46
CA VAL A 243 -4.26 -14.79 -6.22
C VAL A 243 -5.30 -14.54 -7.32
N LEU A 244 -6.13 -13.52 -7.13
CA LEU A 244 -7.16 -13.13 -8.10
C LEU A 244 -6.56 -12.39 -9.30
N ALA A 245 -5.50 -11.62 -9.06
CA ALA A 245 -4.78 -10.88 -10.09
C ALA A 245 -3.31 -10.69 -9.69
N ASP A 246 -2.41 -10.80 -10.68
CA ASP A 246 -0.97 -10.59 -10.55
C ASP A 246 -0.48 -9.79 -11.78
N ALA A 247 0.11 -8.62 -11.55
CA ALA A 247 0.67 -7.79 -12.61
C ALA A 247 1.96 -8.38 -13.23
N GLY A 248 2.54 -9.40 -12.60
CA GLY A 248 3.77 -10.01 -13.07
C GLY A 248 4.91 -9.01 -13.17
N THR A 249 5.64 -9.09 -14.28
CA THR A 249 6.76 -8.20 -14.62
C THR A 249 6.36 -7.07 -15.57
N MET A 250 5.08 -6.72 -15.66
CA MET A 250 4.59 -5.56 -16.42
C MET A 250 5.29 -4.30 -15.93
N GLU A 251 5.87 -3.49 -16.79
CA GLU A 251 6.64 -2.31 -16.39
C GLU A 251 5.74 -1.22 -15.78
N GLU A 252 4.67 -0.84 -16.48
CA GLU A 252 3.70 0.14 -16.01
C GLU A 252 2.29 -0.31 -16.36
N GLY A 253 1.39 -0.27 -15.39
CA GLY A 253 0.01 -0.68 -15.59
C GLY A 253 -0.74 -0.92 -14.29
N PHE A 254 -1.84 -1.66 -14.39
CA PHE A 254 -2.62 -2.12 -13.26
C PHE A 254 -3.25 -3.47 -13.53
N VAL A 255 -3.61 -4.16 -12.47
CA VAL A 255 -4.54 -5.31 -12.52
C VAL A 255 -5.75 -5.01 -11.67
N ILE A 256 -6.88 -5.64 -12.02
CA ILE A 256 -8.20 -5.38 -11.44
C ILE A 256 -8.91 -6.71 -11.13
N ALA A 257 -9.61 -6.76 -10.00
CA ALA A 257 -10.46 -7.91 -9.64
C ALA A 257 -11.71 -7.43 -8.88
N GLU A 258 -12.75 -8.24 -8.92
CA GLU A 258 -13.96 -8.06 -8.11
C GLU A 258 -13.69 -8.44 -6.66
N ILE A 259 -14.30 -7.71 -5.72
CA ILE A 259 -14.17 -7.91 -4.28
C ILE A 259 -15.55 -8.26 -3.71
N ASP A 260 -15.76 -9.53 -3.41
CA ASP A 260 -16.92 -9.97 -2.64
C ASP A 260 -16.60 -9.99 -1.15
N ILE A 261 -16.95 -8.91 -0.45
CA ILE A 261 -16.63 -8.75 0.97
C ILE A 261 -17.25 -9.86 1.85
N THR A 262 -18.26 -10.57 1.35
CA THR A 262 -18.88 -11.68 2.09
C THR A 262 -17.95 -12.89 2.23
N GLU A 263 -16.93 -13.01 1.37
CA GLU A 263 -15.90 -14.04 1.47
C GLU A 263 -15.09 -13.94 2.77
N VAL A 264 -14.94 -12.73 3.33
CA VAL A 264 -14.22 -12.48 4.60
C VAL A 264 -14.91 -13.23 5.74
N ALA A 265 -16.23 -13.04 5.89
CA ALA A 265 -17.00 -13.75 6.91
C ALA A 265 -16.99 -15.25 6.69
N ALA A 266 -17.12 -15.70 5.43
CA ALA A 266 -17.10 -17.13 5.07
C ALA A 266 -15.75 -17.78 5.42
N ALA A 267 -14.62 -17.12 5.08
CA ALA A 267 -13.29 -17.63 5.41
C ALA A 267 -13.06 -17.72 6.93
N ARG A 268 -13.43 -16.67 7.68
CA ARG A 268 -13.30 -16.61 9.15
C ARG A 268 -14.21 -17.61 9.88
N GLN A 269 -15.37 -17.96 9.31
CA GLN A 269 -16.23 -19.02 9.85
C GLN A 269 -15.62 -20.41 9.66
N LYS A 270 -14.99 -20.66 8.50
CA LYS A 270 -14.34 -21.95 8.20
C LYS A 270 -13.09 -22.17 9.06
N ILE A 271 -12.25 -21.13 9.23
CA ILE A 271 -11.01 -21.19 10.02
C ILE A 271 -11.02 -20.06 11.05
N ARG A 272 -11.30 -20.42 12.30
CA ARG A 272 -11.51 -19.48 13.42
C ARG A 272 -10.23 -19.07 14.16
N ASN A 273 -9.09 -19.05 13.48
CA ASN A 273 -7.78 -18.78 14.06
C ASN A 273 -7.67 -17.42 14.77
N LEU A 274 -8.43 -16.41 14.35
CA LEU A 274 -8.46 -15.10 15.03
C LEU A 274 -9.12 -15.15 16.42
N GLN A 275 -10.03 -16.14 16.64
CA GLN A 275 -10.77 -16.32 17.89
C GLN A 275 -10.04 -17.27 18.87
N HIS A 276 -9.24 -18.20 18.32
CA HIS A 276 -8.58 -19.27 19.09
C HIS A 276 -7.15 -18.86 19.50
N GLU A 277 -7.01 -17.70 20.16
CA GLU A 277 -5.71 -17.24 20.65
C GLU A 277 -5.62 -17.43 22.16
N PRO A 278 -4.92 -18.47 22.64
CA PRO A 278 -4.67 -18.65 24.05
C PRO A 278 -3.67 -17.57 24.55
N ALA A 279 -3.73 -17.26 25.83
CA ALA A 279 -2.69 -16.48 26.46
C ALA A 279 -1.41 -17.33 26.51
N TYR A 280 -0.38 -16.92 25.80
CA TYR A 280 0.95 -17.52 25.90
C TYR A 280 1.60 -17.08 27.21
N ARG A 281 2.26 -18.02 27.91
CA ARG A 281 3.00 -17.75 29.15
C ARG A 281 4.50 -17.68 28.87
#